data_f84d08a73bbe6acdc5fdeacff26e7f6e
#
_entry.id   f84d08a73bbe6acdc5fdeacff26e7f6e
#
_cell.length_a   1.000
_cell.length_b   1.000
_cell.length_c   1.000
_cell.angle_alpha   90.00
_cell.angle_beta   90.00
_cell.angle_gamma   90.00
#
_symmetry.space_group_name_H-M   'P 1'
#
loop_
_entity.id
_entity.type
_entity.pdbx_description
1 polymer ?
#
loop_
_entity_poly.entity_id
_entity_poly.type
_entity_poly.pdbx_seq_one_letter_code
_entity_poly.pdbx_strand_id
1 'polypeptide(L)'
;MCDTQGIPLSLTVSPGHHSDSRYFSTVLDKVCLPPSLGRPIKRCRTVLADKGYDSKALRQYCDRFRIKPIIPLRQMHRRPKKGLPRLFDRPAYCKRNAIERLFSWLKEHRQIATRFEKLTSSFEVMIPLACIRICLRKSFSDRT
;
A
#
# COMPACT_ATOMS: atom_id res chain seq x y z
N MET A 1 1.13 -0.14 3.27
CA MET A 1 0.61 -1.02 2.22
C MET A 1 -0.42 -1.97 2.82
N CYS A 2 -1.49 -2.30 2.11
CA CYS A 2 -2.49 -3.28 2.56
C CYS A 2 -2.89 -4.20 1.41
N ASP A 3 -3.62 -5.25 1.72
CA ASP A 3 -4.29 -6.10 0.73
C ASP A 3 -5.58 -5.45 0.19
N THR A 4 -6.31 -6.16 -0.66
CA THR A 4 -7.57 -5.67 -1.25
C THR A 4 -8.73 -5.56 -0.26
N GLN A 5 -8.62 -6.18 0.89
CA GLN A 5 -9.60 -6.08 1.99
C GLN A 5 -9.25 -4.97 2.99
N GLY A 6 -8.09 -4.33 2.84
CA GLY A 6 -7.59 -3.28 3.73
C GLY A 6 -6.86 -3.83 4.97
N ILE A 7 -6.41 -5.09 4.94
CA ILE A 7 -5.54 -5.64 5.98
C ILE A 7 -4.13 -5.09 5.78
N PRO A 8 -3.53 -4.45 6.80
CA PRO A 8 -2.18 -3.92 6.69
C PRO A 8 -1.16 -5.04 6.53
N LEU A 9 -0.29 -4.93 5.51
CA LEU A 9 0.76 -5.90 5.20
C LEU A 9 2.16 -5.39 5.57
N SER A 10 2.40 -4.12 5.35
CA SER A 10 3.65 -3.46 5.70
C SER A 10 3.44 -1.97 5.86
N LEU A 11 4.27 -1.34 6.67
CA LEU A 11 4.25 0.10 6.89
C LEU A 11 5.67 0.63 7.09
N THR A 12 5.82 1.92 6.85
CA THR A 12 7.04 2.66 7.12
C THR A 12 6.63 4.07 7.52
N VAL A 13 7.16 4.55 8.62
CA VAL A 13 7.05 5.94 9.02
C VAL A 13 8.16 6.72 8.34
N SER A 14 7.83 7.89 7.85
CA SER A 14 8.78 8.76 7.16
C SER A 14 8.58 10.22 7.56
N PRO A 15 9.62 11.06 7.47
CA PRO A 15 9.46 12.49 7.65
C PRO A 15 8.42 13.06 6.67
N GLY A 16 7.53 13.94 7.16
CA GLY A 16 6.39 14.43 6.37
C GLY A 16 6.74 15.25 5.12
N HIS A 17 7.99 15.70 4.98
CA HIS A 17 8.49 16.41 3.79
C HIS A 17 9.02 15.46 2.70
N HIS A 18 9.15 14.17 2.97
CA HIS A 18 9.59 13.20 1.99
C HIS A 18 8.41 12.73 1.12
N SER A 19 8.66 12.54 -0.17
CA SER A 19 7.68 11.92 -1.06
C SER A 19 7.50 10.44 -0.74
N ASP A 20 6.25 9.99 -0.64
CA ASP A 20 5.90 8.58 -0.36
C ASP A 20 6.49 7.61 -1.40
N SER A 21 6.64 8.06 -2.65
CA SER A 21 7.22 7.27 -3.73
C SER A 21 8.66 6.82 -3.45
N ARG A 22 9.39 7.55 -2.60
CA ARG A 22 10.76 7.20 -2.18
C ARG A 22 10.80 5.90 -1.37
N TYR A 23 9.74 5.61 -0.63
CA TYR A 23 9.66 4.44 0.26
C TYR A 23 8.96 3.24 -0.37
N PHE A 24 8.61 3.33 -1.65
CA PHE A 24 7.87 2.29 -2.36
C PHE A 24 8.55 0.92 -2.30
N SER A 25 9.81 0.83 -2.69
CA SER A 25 10.59 -0.41 -2.64
C SER A 25 10.74 -0.92 -1.21
N THR A 26 11.08 -0.02 -0.27
CA THR A 26 11.22 -0.36 1.15
C THR A 26 9.96 -0.98 1.73
N VAL A 27 8.79 -0.44 1.40
CA VAL A 27 7.50 -0.97 1.86
C VAL A 27 7.19 -2.32 1.23
N LEU A 28 7.49 -2.50 -0.07
CA LEU A 28 7.30 -3.79 -0.76
C LEU A 28 8.24 -4.88 -0.25
N ASP A 29 9.50 -4.55 0.01
CA ASP A 29 10.49 -5.51 0.48
C ASP A 29 10.21 -6.01 1.91
N LYS A 30 9.49 -5.22 2.72
CA LYS A 30 9.03 -5.63 4.06
C LYS A 30 7.87 -6.62 4.05
N VAL A 31 7.20 -6.83 2.91
CA VAL A 31 6.07 -7.76 2.84
C VAL A 31 6.57 -9.20 3.02
N CYS A 32 6.05 -9.87 4.04
CA CYS A 32 6.32 -11.28 4.30
C CYS A 32 5.03 -11.92 4.82
N LEU A 33 4.39 -12.72 3.99
CA LEU A 33 3.17 -13.45 4.37
C LEU A 33 3.54 -14.88 4.72
N PRO A 34 3.13 -15.40 5.89
CA PRO A 34 3.32 -16.79 6.23
C PRO A 34 2.51 -17.65 5.25
N PRO A 35 3.09 -18.71 4.70
CA PRO A 35 2.35 -19.63 3.87
C PRO A 35 1.53 -20.58 4.73
N SER A 36 0.45 -21.11 4.20
CA SER A 36 -0.22 -22.27 4.77
C SER A 36 0.65 -23.55 4.63
N LEU A 37 1.42 -23.65 3.56
CA LEU A 37 2.45 -24.66 3.31
C LEU A 37 3.56 -24.05 2.44
N GLY A 38 4.83 -24.36 2.73
CA GLY A 38 5.97 -24.00 1.87
C GLY A 38 6.68 -22.70 2.26
N ARG A 39 7.21 -21.97 1.28
CA ARG A 39 8.02 -20.77 1.51
C ARG A 39 7.18 -19.52 1.72
N PRO A 40 7.62 -18.57 2.58
CA PRO A 40 6.95 -17.31 2.77
C PRO A 40 6.79 -16.52 1.46
N ILE A 41 5.61 -15.91 1.27
CA ILE A 41 5.33 -15.05 0.12
C ILE A 41 5.89 -13.66 0.45
N LYS A 42 6.99 -13.31 -0.21
CA LYS A 42 7.69 -12.03 0.01
C LYS A 42 7.30 -10.93 -0.96
N ARG A 43 6.48 -11.23 -1.97
CA ARG A 43 6.13 -10.24 -3.01
C ARG A 43 4.70 -10.43 -3.50
N CYS A 44 4.04 -9.32 -3.76
CA CYS A 44 2.72 -9.33 -4.40
C CYS A 44 2.84 -9.58 -5.92
N ARG A 45 1.80 -10.13 -6.52
CA ARG A 45 1.69 -10.28 -7.99
C ARG A 45 1.30 -8.97 -8.66
N THR A 46 0.55 -8.13 -7.96
CA THR A 46 0.01 -6.87 -8.48
C THR A 46 0.11 -5.81 -7.40
N VAL A 47 0.52 -4.60 -7.78
CA VAL A 47 0.54 -3.43 -6.90
C VAL A 47 -0.32 -2.31 -7.48
N LEU A 48 -1.17 -1.74 -6.65
CA LEU A 48 -2.01 -0.59 -6.97
C LEU A 48 -1.44 0.63 -6.25
N ALA A 49 -1.16 1.68 -6.99
CA ALA A 49 -0.70 2.94 -6.40
C ALA A 49 -1.26 4.13 -7.18
N ASP A 50 -1.22 5.31 -6.59
CA ASP A 50 -1.69 6.52 -7.24
C ASP A 50 -0.69 7.05 -8.29
N LYS A 51 -1.09 8.10 -9.00
CA LYS A 51 -0.26 8.75 -10.03
C LYS A 51 1.04 9.34 -9.48
N GLY A 52 1.13 9.59 -8.18
CA GLY A 52 2.34 10.09 -7.52
C GLY A 52 3.49 9.09 -7.57
N TYR A 53 3.16 7.81 -7.70
CA TYR A 53 4.13 6.72 -7.83
C TYR A 53 4.54 6.42 -9.29
N ASP A 54 4.04 7.20 -10.27
CA ASP A 54 4.43 7.00 -11.67
C ASP A 54 5.84 7.52 -11.93
N SER A 55 6.80 6.64 -11.87
CA SER A 55 8.21 6.91 -12.22
C SER A 55 8.82 5.72 -12.95
N LYS A 56 9.81 6.01 -13.83
CA LYS A 56 10.54 4.97 -14.56
C LYS A 56 11.21 3.97 -13.60
N ALA A 57 11.81 4.47 -12.52
CA ALA A 57 12.51 3.64 -11.54
C ALA A 57 11.56 2.65 -10.85
N LEU A 58 10.34 3.09 -10.47
CA LEU A 58 9.36 2.22 -9.84
C LEU A 58 8.81 1.17 -10.81
N ARG A 59 8.61 1.53 -12.07
CA ARG A 59 8.20 0.55 -13.10
C ARG A 59 9.28 -0.47 -13.35
N GLN A 60 10.54 -0.06 -13.47
CA GLN A 60 11.69 -0.98 -13.59
C GLN A 60 11.81 -1.91 -12.38
N TYR A 61 11.60 -1.40 -11.16
CA TYR A 61 11.55 -2.24 -9.96
C TYR A 61 10.46 -3.31 -10.08
N CYS A 62 9.25 -2.92 -10.48
CA CYS A 62 8.14 -3.85 -10.68
C CYS A 62 8.45 -4.90 -11.76
N ASP A 63 9.03 -4.49 -12.88
CA ASP A 63 9.42 -5.39 -13.98
C ASP A 63 10.50 -6.39 -13.53
N ARG A 64 11.52 -5.93 -12.79
CA ARG A 64 12.57 -6.78 -12.23
C ARG A 64 12.02 -7.90 -11.35
N PHE A 65 10.97 -7.61 -10.58
CA PHE A 65 10.36 -8.57 -9.64
C PHE A 65 9.08 -9.21 -10.17
N ARG A 66 8.76 -9.02 -11.45
CA ARG A 66 7.56 -9.55 -12.10
C ARG A 66 6.26 -9.14 -11.40
N ILE A 67 6.22 -7.94 -10.85
CA ILE A 67 5.04 -7.33 -10.22
C ILE A 67 4.28 -6.56 -11.28
N LYS A 68 2.97 -6.79 -11.46
CA LYS A 68 2.12 -6.00 -12.36
C LYS A 68 1.78 -4.66 -11.70
N PRO A 69 2.35 -3.50 -12.16
CA PRO A 69 1.98 -2.20 -11.61
C PRO A 69 0.70 -1.70 -12.26
N ILE A 70 -0.31 -1.36 -11.46
CA ILE A 70 -1.52 -0.64 -11.90
C ILE A 70 -1.44 0.77 -11.31
N ILE A 71 -0.67 1.61 -11.97
CA ILE A 71 -0.36 2.99 -11.59
C ILE A 71 -0.77 3.89 -12.75
N PRO A 72 -1.66 4.88 -12.54
CA PRO A 72 -2.02 5.84 -13.59
C PRO A 72 -0.80 6.62 -14.06
N LEU A 73 -0.72 6.92 -15.35
CA LEU A 73 0.31 7.81 -15.88
C LEU A 73 0.08 9.23 -15.37
N ARG A 74 1.15 9.96 -15.05
CA ARG A 74 1.08 11.39 -14.68
C ARG A 74 0.48 12.24 -15.79
N GLN A 75 0.82 11.92 -17.04
CA GLN A 75 0.26 12.55 -18.23
C GLN A 75 -0.61 11.52 -18.96
N MET A 76 -1.86 11.39 -18.55
CA MET A 76 -2.83 10.63 -19.32
C MET A 76 -3.32 11.50 -20.48
N HIS A 77 -2.88 11.21 -21.69
CA HIS A 77 -3.52 11.79 -22.87
C HIS A 77 -4.96 11.28 -22.98
N ARG A 78 -5.92 12.19 -23.19
CA ARG A 78 -7.34 11.84 -23.40
C ARG A 78 -7.54 10.89 -24.60
N ARG A 79 -6.60 10.86 -25.55
CA ARG A 79 -6.56 9.95 -26.71
C ARG A 79 -5.20 9.26 -26.72
N PRO A 80 -5.08 8.03 -26.24
CA PRO A 80 -3.83 7.28 -26.34
C PRO A 80 -3.48 7.07 -27.82
N LYS A 81 -2.21 7.27 -28.18
CA LYS A 81 -1.70 6.96 -29.52
C LYS A 81 -1.85 5.46 -29.78
N LYS A 82 -2.20 5.08 -31.04
CA LYS A 82 -2.20 3.68 -31.47
C LYS A 82 -0.83 3.05 -31.17
N GLY A 83 -0.83 1.86 -30.57
CA GLY A 83 0.41 1.17 -30.19
C GLY A 83 0.93 1.47 -28.79
N LEU A 84 0.28 2.32 -27.99
CA LEU A 84 0.65 2.49 -26.58
C LEU A 84 0.30 1.24 -25.78
N PRO A 85 1.29 0.66 -25.07
CA PRO A 85 1.09 -0.56 -24.33
C PRO A 85 0.27 -0.28 -23.08
N ARG A 86 -0.61 -1.18 -22.77
CA ARG A 86 -1.35 -1.34 -21.53
C ARG A 86 -2.53 -0.38 -21.37
N LEU A 87 -3.68 -0.86 -21.80
CA LEU A 87 -4.97 -0.37 -21.30
C LEU A 87 -4.90 -0.34 -19.75
N PHE A 88 -5.19 0.82 -19.19
CA PHE A 88 -5.25 0.99 -17.74
C PHE A 88 -6.43 0.19 -17.19
N ASP A 89 -6.14 -0.77 -16.32
CA ASP A 89 -7.11 -1.65 -15.70
C ASP A 89 -7.91 -0.89 -14.62
N ARG A 90 -8.94 -0.15 -15.04
CA ARG A 90 -9.81 0.64 -14.17
C ARG A 90 -10.51 -0.21 -13.10
N PRO A 91 -11.14 -1.36 -13.43
CA PRO A 91 -11.80 -2.21 -12.44
C PRO A 91 -10.85 -2.66 -11.34
N ALA A 92 -9.64 -3.08 -11.69
CA ALA A 92 -8.63 -3.42 -10.70
C ALA A 92 -8.17 -2.21 -9.90
N TYR A 93 -8.04 -1.03 -10.52
CA TYR A 93 -7.64 0.20 -9.83
C TYR A 93 -8.65 0.66 -8.77
N CYS A 94 -9.93 0.43 -8.95
CA CYS A 94 -10.96 0.76 -7.95
C CYS A 94 -10.71 0.07 -6.60
N LYS A 95 -10.04 -1.10 -6.59
CA LYS A 95 -9.64 -1.78 -5.35
C LYS A 95 -8.66 -0.99 -4.51
N ARG A 96 -8.05 0.08 -5.05
CA ARG A 96 -7.19 1.01 -4.31
C ARG A 96 -7.92 1.68 -3.12
N ASN A 97 -9.24 1.78 -3.17
CA ASN A 97 -10.04 2.29 -2.03
C ASN A 97 -9.79 1.52 -0.72
N ALA A 98 -9.22 0.32 -0.78
CA ALA A 98 -8.85 -0.43 0.41
C ALA A 98 -7.83 0.32 1.28
N ILE A 99 -6.85 1.02 0.66
CA ILE A 99 -5.86 1.79 1.41
C ILE A 99 -6.49 3.04 2.05
N GLU A 100 -7.45 3.67 1.39
CA GLU A 100 -8.16 4.83 1.93
C GLU A 100 -9.01 4.45 3.14
N ARG A 101 -9.69 3.29 3.08
CA ARG A 101 -10.40 2.73 4.25
C ARG A 101 -9.45 2.42 5.40
N LEU A 102 -8.28 1.83 5.10
CA LEU A 102 -7.27 1.58 6.14
C LEU A 102 -6.83 2.88 6.82
N PHE A 103 -6.53 3.93 6.05
CA PHE A 103 -6.18 5.22 6.63
C PHE A 103 -7.32 5.85 7.43
N SER A 104 -8.57 5.69 6.99
CA SER A 104 -9.74 6.16 7.76
C SER A 104 -9.81 5.46 9.11
N TRP A 105 -9.65 4.14 9.16
CA TRP A 105 -9.64 3.38 10.40
C TRP A 105 -8.46 3.74 11.32
N LEU A 106 -7.27 3.97 10.76
CA LEU A 106 -6.13 4.43 11.55
C LEU A 106 -6.40 5.81 12.17
N LYS A 107 -7.08 6.69 11.45
CA LYS A 107 -7.47 8.02 11.95
C LYS A 107 -8.56 8.01 13.03
N GLU A 108 -9.32 6.91 13.19
CA GLU A 108 -10.22 6.72 14.34
C GLU A 108 -9.44 6.71 15.65
N HIS A 109 -8.16 6.33 15.63
CA HIS A 109 -7.28 6.45 16.78
C HIS A 109 -6.80 7.88 16.93
N ARG A 110 -7.34 8.59 17.93
CA ARG A 110 -7.05 10.00 18.20
C ARG A 110 -5.55 10.31 18.25
N GLN A 111 -4.76 9.46 18.88
CA GLN A 111 -3.31 9.63 19.00
C GLN A 111 -2.60 9.63 17.62
N ILE A 112 -3.08 8.82 16.66
CA ILE A 112 -2.55 8.79 15.30
C ILE A 112 -3.06 10.00 14.51
N ALA A 113 -4.34 10.32 14.61
CA ALA A 113 -4.97 11.41 13.87
C ALA A 113 -4.38 12.78 14.22
N THR A 114 -4.17 13.03 15.52
CA THR A 114 -3.70 14.33 16.03
C THR A 114 -2.18 14.42 16.11
N ARG A 115 -1.44 13.33 15.82
CA ARG A 115 0.01 13.25 16.02
C ARG A 115 0.42 13.74 17.41
N PHE A 116 -0.33 13.34 18.42
CA PHE A 116 -0.12 13.78 19.79
C PHE A 116 1.25 13.36 20.35
N GLU A 117 1.79 12.26 19.83
CA GLU A 117 3.13 11.78 20.19
C GLU A 117 4.21 12.65 19.55
N LYS A 118 4.99 13.33 20.39
CA LYS A 118 6.12 14.16 19.96
C LYS A 118 7.33 13.32 19.53
N LEU A 119 7.48 12.13 20.11
CA LEU A 119 8.59 11.22 19.81
C LEU A 119 8.23 10.31 18.62
N THR A 120 9.09 10.28 17.62
CA THR A 120 8.93 9.40 16.46
C THR A 120 8.87 7.93 16.87
N SER A 121 9.65 7.53 17.86
CA SER A 121 9.67 6.15 18.38
C SER A 121 8.32 5.72 18.95
N SER A 122 7.65 6.57 19.73
CA SER A 122 6.30 6.29 20.27
C SER A 122 5.29 6.16 19.12
N PHE A 123 5.37 7.04 18.12
CA PHE A 123 4.48 7.00 16.97
C PHE A 123 4.70 5.73 16.12
N GLU A 124 5.96 5.29 15.97
CA GLU A 124 6.30 4.04 15.28
C GLU A 124 5.74 2.78 15.97
N VAL A 125 5.56 2.80 17.28
CA VAL A 125 4.94 1.71 18.04
C VAL A 125 3.42 1.77 17.99
N MET A 126 2.83 2.96 18.02
CA MET A 126 1.38 3.13 18.01
C MET A 126 0.71 2.65 16.72
N ILE A 127 1.35 2.88 15.55
CA ILE A 127 0.77 2.47 14.27
C ILE A 127 0.64 0.94 14.15
N PRO A 128 1.68 0.12 14.44
CA PRO A 128 1.52 -1.34 14.47
C PRO A 128 0.44 -1.83 15.44
N LEU A 129 0.33 -1.24 16.62
CA LEU A 129 -0.72 -1.61 17.58
C LEU A 129 -2.12 -1.35 17.02
N ALA A 130 -2.33 -0.20 16.38
CA ALA A 130 -3.59 0.08 15.69
C ALA A 130 -3.85 -0.88 14.52
N CYS A 131 -2.82 -1.26 13.77
CA CYS A 131 -2.93 -2.26 12.72
C CYS A 131 -3.31 -3.65 13.27
N ILE A 132 -2.72 -4.08 14.38
CA ILE A 132 -3.09 -5.34 15.05
C ILE A 132 -4.57 -5.31 15.46
N ARG A 133 -5.04 -4.21 16.06
CA ARG A 133 -6.46 -4.06 16.42
C ARG A 133 -7.38 -4.19 15.20
N ILE A 134 -7.00 -3.59 14.06
CA ILE A 134 -7.77 -3.71 12.81
C ILE A 134 -7.82 -5.17 12.34
N CYS A 135 -6.69 -5.88 12.38
CA CYS A 135 -6.62 -7.30 12.00
C CYS A 135 -7.50 -8.17 12.91
N LEU A 136 -7.41 -7.98 14.22
CA LEU A 136 -8.21 -8.72 15.19
C LEU A 136 -9.71 -8.47 14.98
N ARG A 137 -10.13 -7.20 14.84
CA ARG A 137 -11.53 -6.86 14.60
C ARG A 137 -12.08 -7.58 13.36
N LYS A 138 -11.33 -7.64 12.28
CA LYS A 138 -11.74 -8.35 11.07
C LYS A 138 -11.83 -9.86 11.27
N SER A 139 -10.82 -10.46 11.92
CA SER A 139 -10.79 -11.90 12.18
C SER A 139 -11.94 -12.38 13.07
N PHE A 140 -12.46 -11.51 13.93
CA PHE A 140 -13.60 -11.82 14.79
C PHE A 140 -14.94 -11.49 14.12
N SER A 141 -15.00 -10.50 13.23
CA SER A 141 -16.22 -10.13 12.49
C SER A 141 -16.60 -11.16 11.43
N ASP A 142 -15.64 -11.87 10.84
CA ASP A 142 -15.88 -12.89 9.83
C ASP A 142 -16.34 -14.24 10.41
N ARG A 143 -16.53 -14.35 11.73
CA ARG A 143 -17.00 -15.57 12.43
C ARG A 143 -18.47 -15.51 12.86
N THR A 144 -19.19 -14.45 12.55
CA THR A 144 -20.63 -14.27 12.75
C THR A 144 -21.35 -14.28 11.42
#